data_183121c89fc3a351347e93fed919c340
#
_entry.id   183121c89fc3a351347e93fed919c340
#
_cell.length_a   1.000
_cell.length_b   1.000
_cell.length_c   1.000
_cell.angle_alpha   90.00
_cell.angle_beta   90.00
_cell.angle_gamma   90.00
#
_symmetry.space_group_name_H-M   'P 1'
#
loop_
_entity.id
_entity.type
_entity.pdbx_description
1 polymer ?
#
loop_
_entity_poly.entity_id
_entity_poly.type
_entity_poly.pdbx_seq_one_letter_code
_entity_poly.pdbx_strand_id
1 'polypeptide(L)'
;MNKFWGHLKTITHHRHLVMRGCFRMGLIWQGLTHDLSKYSPTEFLAGVRYYQGDRSPNTAEREANGYSLAWMHHKGRNRHHFEYWTDLSPKTRTYEPVDMPVRYLCEMVADRIAACKTYQGAAYTDASPLQYLDRANESRLVHPQTMKRLRLLLTMLAERGEKETFRFLRGVVLKGEPFAEEQPTP
;
A
#
# COMPACT_ATOMS: atom_id res chain seq x y z
N MET A 1 22.63 -3.00 -15.79
CA MET A 1 21.32 -3.62 -16.19
C MET A 1 20.52 -2.57 -16.93
N ASN A 2 19.87 -2.93 -18.05
CA ASN A 2 19.01 -1.99 -18.80
C ASN A 2 17.85 -1.55 -17.89
N LYS A 3 17.66 -0.23 -17.70
CA LYS A 3 16.64 0.34 -16.83
C LYS A 3 15.22 -0.11 -17.18
N PHE A 4 14.92 -0.27 -18.46
CA PHE A 4 13.63 -0.75 -18.96
C PHE A 4 13.30 -2.13 -18.39
N TRP A 5 14.18 -3.10 -18.61
CA TRP A 5 13.95 -4.47 -18.14
C TRP A 5 14.04 -4.58 -16.61
N GLY A 6 14.91 -3.78 -15.99
CA GLY A 6 14.99 -3.70 -14.53
C GLY A 6 13.68 -3.21 -13.92
N HIS A 7 13.15 -2.09 -14.42
CA HIS A 7 11.88 -1.54 -13.95
C HIS A 7 10.71 -2.50 -14.20
N LEU A 8 10.58 -3.04 -15.42
CA LEU A 8 9.52 -4.00 -15.76
C LEU A 8 9.54 -5.21 -14.83
N LYS A 9 10.72 -5.79 -14.59
CA LYS A 9 10.89 -6.93 -13.66
C LYS A 9 10.45 -6.57 -12.25
N THR A 10 10.85 -5.38 -11.76
CA THR A 10 10.53 -4.92 -10.40
C THR A 10 9.03 -4.74 -10.20
N ILE A 11 8.33 -4.02 -11.09
CA ILE A 11 6.88 -3.79 -10.95
C ILE A 11 6.08 -5.09 -11.13
N THR A 12 6.52 -5.98 -12.03
CA THR A 12 5.86 -7.27 -12.24
C THR A 12 6.04 -8.19 -11.02
N HIS A 13 7.24 -8.25 -10.45
CA HIS A 13 7.52 -9.00 -9.23
C HIS A 13 6.67 -8.49 -8.07
N HIS A 14 6.70 -7.19 -7.81
CA HIS A 14 5.89 -6.54 -6.78
C HIS A 14 4.40 -6.87 -6.94
N ARG A 15 3.85 -6.68 -8.14
CA ARG A 15 2.45 -6.98 -8.45
C ARG A 15 2.07 -8.45 -8.18
N HIS A 16 2.95 -9.41 -8.50
CA HIS A 16 2.71 -10.82 -8.18
C HIS A 16 2.69 -11.09 -6.67
N LEU A 17 3.54 -10.41 -5.89
CA LEU A 17 3.51 -10.53 -4.44
C LEU A 17 2.20 -10.00 -3.85
N VAL A 18 1.72 -8.82 -4.31
CA VAL A 18 0.44 -8.26 -3.88
C VAL A 18 -0.72 -9.15 -4.29
N MET A 19 -0.74 -9.63 -5.53
CA MET A 19 -1.77 -10.55 -6.02
C MET A 19 -1.89 -11.80 -5.12
N ARG A 20 -0.76 -12.41 -4.76
CA ARG A 20 -0.75 -13.57 -3.84
C ARG A 20 -1.30 -13.20 -2.46
N GLY A 21 -0.93 -12.04 -1.92
CA GLY A 21 -1.48 -11.53 -0.66
C GLY A 21 -2.99 -11.33 -0.73
N CYS A 22 -3.47 -10.66 -1.77
CA CYS A 22 -4.90 -10.43 -2.01
C CYS A 22 -5.69 -11.75 -2.14
N PHE A 23 -5.15 -12.74 -2.84
CA PHE A 23 -5.79 -14.06 -2.99
C PHE A 23 -5.91 -14.79 -1.64
N ARG A 24 -4.89 -14.70 -0.79
CA ARG A 24 -4.95 -15.26 0.57
C ARG A 24 -6.08 -14.67 1.41
N MET A 25 -6.46 -13.41 1.16
CA MET A 25 -7.55 -12.70 1.85
C MET A 25 -8.92 -12.86 1.16
N GLY A 26 -8.97 -13.45 -0.05
CA GLY A 26 -10.20 -13.53 -0.85
C GLY A 26 -10.48 -12.30 -1.72
N LEU A 27 -9.55 -11.36 -1.83
CA LEU A 27 -9.65 -10.16 -2.69
C LEU A 27 -9.18 -10.47 -4.12
N ILE A 28 -9.82 -11.42 -4.78
CA ILE A 28 -9.37 -11.96 -6.07
C ILE A 28 -9.30 -10.87 -7.13
N TRP A 29 -10.40 -10.11 -7.31
CA TRP A 29 -10.46 -9.07 -8.34
C TRP A 29 -9.42 -7.96 -8.10
N GLN A 30 -9.30 -7.51 -6.86
CA GLN A 30 -8.31 -6.50 -6.50
C GLN A 30 -6.88 -6.98 -6.75
N GLY A 31 -6.57 -8.24 -6.41
CA GLY A 31 -5.26 -8.81 -6.71
C GLY A 31 -4.95 -8.90 -8.21
N LEU A 32 -5.95 -9.21 -9.05
CA LEU A 32 -5.77 -9.25 -10.51
C LEU A 32 -5.56 -7.86 -11.12
N THR A 33 -6.25 -6.85 -10.59
CA THR A 33 -6.24 -5.48 -11.13
C THR A 33 -5.26 -4.54 -10.43
N HIS A 34 -4.64 -5.01 -9.35
CA HIS A 34 -3.67 -4.21 -8.57
C HIS A 34 -2.61 -3.60 -9.48
N ASP A 35 -2.45 -2.28 -9.36
CA ASP A 35 -1.37 -1.53 -10.00
C ASP A 35 -1.24 -1.69 -11.53
N LEU A 36 -2.31 -2.04 -12.23
CA LEU A 36 -2.28 -2.08 -13.70
C LEU A 36 -1.89 -0.72 -14.30
N SER A 37 -2.17 0.38 -13.60
CA SER A 37 -1.78 1.72 -14.02
C SER A 37 -0.27 1.90 -14.18
N LYS A 38 0.56 1.13 -13.45
CA LYS A 38 2.03 1.14 -13.57
C LYS A 38 2.55 0.75 -14.97
N TYR A 39 1.73 0.06 -15.76
CA TYR A 39 2.07 -0.27 -17.14
C TYR A 39 1.60 0.79 -18.14
N SER A 40 0.90 1.84 -17.70
CA SER A 40 0.55 2.98 -18.55
C SER A 40 1.81 3.77 -18.95
N PRO A 41 1.82 4.42 -20.12
CA PRO A 41 2.96 5.24 -20.53
C PRO A 41 3.36 6.30 -19.50
N THR A 42 2.38 6.91 -18.84
CA THR A 42 2.60 7.96 -17.82
C THR A 42 3.44 7.46 -16.64
N GLU A 43 3.13 6.29 -16.10
CA GLU A 43 3.85 5.74 -14.96
C GLU A 43 5.09 4.94 -15.39
N PHE A 44 4.96 4.15 -16.46
CA PHE A 44 6.02 3.26 -16.90
C PHE A 44 7.26 4.02 -17.39
N LEU A 45 7.09 5.03 -18.25
CA LEU A 45 8.22 5.78 -18.80
C LEU A 45 8.93 6.61 -17.72
N ALA A 46 8.18 7.23 -16.81
CA ALA A 46 8.76 7.88 -15.64
C ALA A 46 9.50 6.86 -14.76
N GLY A 47 8.88 5.70 -14.52
CA GLY A 47 9.50 4.60 -13.78
C GLY A 47 10.83 4.15 -14.40
N VAL A 48 10.90 3.98 -15.71
CA VAL A 48 12.16 3.64 -16.42
C VAL A 48 13.18 4.76 -16.29
N ARG A 49 12.79 6.02 -16.47
CA ARG A 49 13.70 7.18 -16.40
C ARG A 49 14.38 7.27 -15.04
N TYR A 50 13.61 7.12 -13.95
CA TYR A 50 14.09 7.30 -12.58
C TYR A 50 14.46 6.00 -11.87
N TYR A 51 14.50 4.86 -12.58
CA TYR A 51 14.83 3.55 -12.02
C TYR A 51 16.27 3.51 -11.47
N GLN A 52 16.41 3.06 -10.22
CA GLN A 52 17.69 2.86 -9.53
C GLN A 52 17.87 1.41 -9.04
N GLY A 53 16.79 0.67 -8.82
CA GLY A 53 16.80 -0.75 -8.43
C GLY A 53 16.62 -1.00 -6.93
N ASP A 54 17.01 -0.07 -6.10
CA ASP A 54 17.02 -0.17 -4.62
C ASP A 54 15.89 0.58 -3.93
N ARG A 55 15.18 1.43 -4.66
CA ARG A 55 14.05 2.23 -4.15
C ARG A 55 13.02 2.55 -5.23
N SER A 56 11.87 3.07 -4.79
CA SER A 56 10.81 3.49 -5.71
C SER A 56 11.30 4.59 -6.65
N PRO A 57 11.08 4.47 -7.98
CA PRO A 57 11.36 5.54 -8.94
C PRO A 57 10.65 6.86 -8.63
N ASN A 58 9.47 6.81 -7.99
CA ASN A 58 8.73 8.00 -7.58
C ASN A 58 9.49 8.86 -6.57
N THR A 59 10.33 8.25 -5.73
CA THR A 59 11.20 8.97 -4.80
C THR A 59 12.26 9.75 -5.56
N ALA A 60 12.95 9.11 -6.51
CA ALA A 60 13.96 9.77 -7.34
C ALA A 60 13.35 10.86 -8.24
N GLU A 61 12.12 10.67 -8.73
CA GLU A 61 11.40 11.72 -9.47
C GLU A 61 11.10 12.95 -8.59
N ARG A 62 10.68 12.73 -7.31
CA ARG A 62 10.46 13.85 -6.35
C ARG A 62 11.75 14.60 -6.03
N GLU A 63 12.84 13.87 -5.84
CA GLU A 63 14.15 14.50 -5.58
C GLU A 63 14.62 15.36 -6.76
N ALA A 64 14.33 14.92 -7.98
CA ALA A 64 14.73 15.65 -9.18
C ALA A 64 13.84 16.87 -9.50
N ASN A 65 12.53 16.78 -9.24
CA ASN A 65 11.54 17.76 -9.75
C ASN A 65 10.76 18.48 -8.62
N GLY A 66 10.96 18.10 -7.34
CA GLY A 66 10.16 18.57 -6.21
C GLY A 66 8.82 17.82 -6.04
N TYR A 67 8.38 17.06 -7.03
CA TYR A 67 7.16 16.25 -7.03
C TYR A 67 7.29 15.04 -7.98
N SER A 68 6.32 14.11 -7.94
CA SER A 68 6.25 12.99 -8.87
C SER A 68 4.91 12.99 -9.60
N LEU A 69 4.93 13.22 -10.92
CA LEU A 69 3.75 13.10 -11.78
C LEU A 69 3.27 11.66 -11.87
N ALA A 70 4.21 10.70 -11.94
CA ALA A 70 3.87 9.29 -11.93
C ALA A 70 3.11 8.90 -10.65
N TRP A 71 3.53 9.42 -9.48
CA TRP A 71 2.82 9.19 -8.23
C TRP A 71 1.44 9.85 -8.20
N MET A 72 1.31 11.08 -8.67
CA MET A 72 0.00 11.76 -8.75
C MET A 72 -0.98 10.99 -9.63
N HIS A 73 -0.52 10.46 -10.78
CA HIS A 73 -1.32 9.62 -11.65
C HIS A 73 -1.69 8.31 -10.95
N HIS A 74 -0.72 7.68 -10.27
CA HIS A 74 -0.87 6.40 -9.60
C HIS A 74 -1.88 6.46 -8.43
N LYS A 75 -1.65 7.34 -7.46
CA LYS A 75 -2.52 7.46 -6.28
C LYS A 75 -3.96 7.86 -6.60
N GLY A 76 -4.17 8.62 -7.67
CA GLY A 76 -5.51 9.01 -8.12
C GLY A 76 -6.31 7.88 -8.79
N ARG A 77 -5.70 6.73 -9.10
CA ARG A 77 -6.33 5.57 -9.76
C ARG A 77 -6.37 4.32 -8.91
N ASN A 78 -5.57 4.27 -7.86
CA ASN A 78 -5.40 3.08 -7.04
C ASN A 78 -5.95 3.32 -5.62
N ARG A 79 -7.11 2.74 -5.35
CA ARG A 79 -7.89 2.96 -4.12
C ARG A 79 -7.25 2.38 -2.86
N HIS A 80 -6.21 1.56 -2.99
CA HIS A 80 -5.44 1.06 -1.85
C HIS A 80 -4.44 2.09 -1.31
N HIS A 81 -4.29 3.25 -1.96
CA HIS A 81 -3.53 4.38 -1.45
C HIS A 81 -4.45 5.32 -0.65
N PHE A 82 -4.03 5.69 0.57
CA PHE A 82 -4.85 6.55 1.44
C PHE A 82 -5.04 7.95 0.86
N GLU A 83 -4.13 8.44 0.04
CA GLU A 83 -4.22 9.75 -0.63
C GLU A 83 -5.38 9.83 -1.63
N TYR A 84 -5.89 8.71 -2.11
CA TYR A 84 -7.13 8.64 -2.90
C TYR A 84 -8.33 9.09 -2.06
N TRP A 85 -8.31 8.78 -0.76
CA TRP A 85 -9.41 9.01 0.20
C TRP A 85 -9.28 10.38 0.86
N THR A 86 -9.34 11.43 0.05
CA THR A 86 -9.31 12.83 0.50
C THR A 86 -10.41 13.58 -0.24
N ASP A 87 -11.26 14.30 0.50
CA ASP A 87 -12.37 15.05 -0.07
C ASP A 87 -12.54 16.41 0.62
N LEU A 88 -13.27 17.31 -0.04
CA LEU A 88 -13.60 18.62 0.50
C LEU A 88 -14.65 18.49 1.61
N SER A 89 -14.27 18.80 2.84
CA SER A 89 -15.17 18.79 3.97
C SER A 89 -16.22 19.91 3.86
N PRO A 90 -17.53 19.61 3.91
CA PRO A 90 -18.55 20.65 3.87
C PRO A 90 -18.56 21.55 5.12
N LYS A 91 -17.96 21.07 6.24
CA LYS A 91 -17.89 21.81 7.51
C LYS A 91 -16.75 22.80 7.55
N THR A 92 -15.55 22.32 7.23
CA THR A 92 -14.31 23.14 7.35
C THR A 92 -13.94 23.84 6.07
N ARG A 93 -14.51 23.43 4.93
CA ARG A 93 -14.14 23.90 3.58
C ARG A 93 -12.68 23.66 3.21
N THR A 94 -12.06 22.63 3.85
CA THR A 94 -10.70 22.18 3.57
C THR A 94 -10.72 20.73 3.10
N TYR A 95 -9.66 20.30 2.42
CA TYR A 95 -9.48 18.89 2.08
C TYR A 95 -9.11 18.11 3.33
N GLU A 96 -9.89 17.08 3.61
CA GLU A 96 -9.73 16.22 4.78
C GLU A 96 -9.65 14.74 4.37
N PRO A 97 -8.89 13.91 5.11
CA PRO A 97 -8.88 12.47 4.85
C PRO A 97 -10.22 11.83 5.22
N VAL A 98 -10.66 10.89 4.39
CA VAL A 98 -11.87 10.09 4.56
C VAL A 98 -11.49 8.67 5.01
N ASP A 99 -12.30 8.04 5.85
CA ASP A 99 -12.03 6.66 6.31
C ASP A 99 -12.04 5.70 5.13
N MET A 100 -10.93 4.98 4.98
CA MET A 100 -10.74 4.05 3.88
C MET A 100 -11.57 2.78 4.11
N PRO A 101 -12.37 2.34 3.11
CA PRO A 101 -13.08 1.08 3.23
C PRO A 101 -12.12 -0.09 3.47
N VAL A 102 -12.49 -0.97 4.39
CA VAL A 102 -11.65 -2.05 4.91
C VAL A 102 -11.01 -2.91 3.82
N ARG A 103 -11.74 -3.20 2.74
CA ARG A 103 -11.19 -3.99 1.63
C ARG A 103 -9.96 -3.36 0.96
N TYR A 104 -9.90 -2.03 0.87
CA TYR A 104 -8.76 -1.32 0.32
C TYR A 104 -7.63 -1.17 1.33
N LEU A 105 -7.97 -1.07 2.62
CA LEU A 105 -6.99 -1.17 3.69
C LEU A 105 -6.29 -2.54 3.70
N CYS A 106 -7.03 -3.64 3.50
CA CYS A 106 -6.45 -4.97 3.39
C CYS A 106 -5.51 -5.08 2.18
N GLU A 107 -5.89 -4.51 1.04
CA GLU A 107 -5.04 -4.44 -0.15
C GLU A 107 -3.78 -3.61 0.12
N MET A 108 -3.90 -2.45 0.81
CA MET A 108 -2.75 -1.62 1.23
C MET A 108 -1.77 -2.41 2.11
N VAL A 109 -2.25 -3.23 3.03
CA VAL A 109 -1.37 -4.08 3.87
C VAL A 109 -0.58 -5.06 3.00
N ALA A 110 -1.24 -5.73 2.04
CA ALA A 110 -0.54 -6.62 1.10
C ALA A 110 0.48 -5.86 0.24
N ASP A 111 0.15 -4.64 -0.20
CA ASP A 111 1.03 -3.78 -0.97
C ASP A 111 2.26 -3.36 -0.16
N ARG A 112 2.12 -2.93 1.09
CA ARG A 112 3.23 -2.56 1.98
C ARG A 112 4.17 -3.75 2.25
N ILE A 113 3.63 -4.94 2.47
CA ILE A 113 4.42 -6.18 2.61
C ILE A 113 5.22 -6.44 1.33
N ALA A 114 4.56 -6.38 0.18
CA ALA A 114 5.18 -6.62 -1.13
C ALA A 114 6.25 -5.58 -1.47
N ALA A 115 6.02 -4.30 -1.16
CA ALA A 115 6.99 -3.24 -1.35
C ALA A 115 8.25 -3.47 -0.50
N CYS A 116 8.09 -3.78 0.79
CA CYS A 116 9.23 -4.10 1.66
C CYS A 116 10.01 -5.32 1.14
N LYS A 117 9.34 -6.40 0.73
CA LYS A 117 9.99 -7.57 0.14
C LYS A 117 10.74 -7.24 -1.15
N THR A 118 10.14 -6.41 -2.00
CA THR A 118 10.72 -6.04 -3.30
C THR A 118 12.00 -5.24 -3.15
N TYR A 119 12.04 -4.28 -2.21
CA TYR A 119 13.19 -3.37 -2.06
C TYR A 119 14.22 -3.82 -1.02
N GLN A 120 13.82 -4.62 -0.02
CA GLN A 120 14.74 -5.11 1.01
C GLN A 120 15.29 -6.51 0.70
N GLY A 121 14.62 -7.27 -0.17
CA GLY A 121 15.06 -8.63 -0.52
C GLY A 121 15.25 -9.51 0.71
N ALA A 122 16.45 -10.05 0.88
CA ALA A 122 16.81 -10.92 2.02
C ALA A 122 16.79 -10.22 3.39
N ALA A 123 16.83 -8.89 3.43
CA ALA A 123 16.76 -8.11 4.67
C ALA A 123 15.33 -7.89 5.16
N TYR A 124 14.32 -8.30 4.40
CA TYR A 124 12.91 -8.20 4.81
C TYR A 124 12.65 -9.01 6.08
N THR A 125 11.91 -8.41 7.00
CA THR A 125 11.30 -9.07 8.15
C THR A 125 9.82 -8.67 8.25
N ASP A 126 9.01 -9.44 8.96
CA ASP A 126 7.59 -9.10 9.17
C ASP A 126 7.39 -7.78 9.94
N ALA A 127 8.43 -7.28 10.62
CA ALA A 127 8.42 -5.95 11.23
C ALA A 127 8.71 -4.80 10.25
N SER A 128 9.25 -5.09 9.05
CA SER A 128 9.65 -4.04 8.09
C SER A 128 8.53 -3.07 7.69
N PRO A 129 7.28 -3.51 7.42
CA PRO A 129 6.19 -2.60 7.07
C PRO A 129 5.79 -1.66 8.22
N LEU A 130 5.83 -2.13 9.47
CA LEU A 130 5.58 -1.29 10.65
C LEU A 130 6.68 -0.24 10.83
N GLN A 131 7.94 -0.65 10.75
CA GLN A 131 9.08 0.26 10.82
C GLN A 131 9.06 1.32 9.71
N TYR A 132 8.58 0.97 8.52
CA TYR A 132 8.38 1.93 7.43
C TYR A 132 7.28 2.95 7.81
N LEU A 133 6.13 2.50 8.32
CA LEU A 133 5.05 3.37 8.77
C LEU A 133 5.53 4.37 9.83
N ASP A 134 6.32 3.92 10.80
CA ASP A 134 6.81 4.76 11.90
C ASP A 134 7.76 5.88 11.40
N ARG A 135 8.52 5.61 10.34
CA ARG A 135 9.44 6.60 9.73
C ARG A 135 8.74 7.57 8.77
N ALA A 136 7.63 7.17 8.17
CA ALA A 136 7.06 7.89 7.03
C ALA A 136 6.26 9.16 7.39
N ASN A 137 5.95 9.43 8.67
CA ASN A 137 5.19 10.60 9.16
C ASN A 137 3.89 10.88 8.36
N GLU A 138 3.16 9.81 8.01
CA GLU A 138 1.94 9.88 7.18
C GLU A 138 0.69 10.31 7.98
N SER A 139 0.78 10.46 9.30
CA SER A 139 -0.37 10.60 10.21
C SER A 139 -1.32 11.75 9.88
N ARG A 140 -0.82 12.83 9.29
CA ARG A 140 -1.66 14.00 8.93
C ARG A 140 -2.49 13.81 7.66
N LEU A 141 -2.14 12.83 6.82
CA LEU A 141 -2.76 12.58 5.52
C LEU A 141 -3.71 11.38 5.54
N VAL A 142 -3.72 10.63 6.65
CA VAL A 142 -4.52 9.42 6.80
C VAL A 142 -5.64 9.67 7.81
N HIS A 143 -6.87 9.25 7.48
CA HIS A 143 -7.97 9.31 8.45
C HIS A 143 -7.60 8.56 9.75
N PRO A 144 -7.89 9.10 10.95
CA PRO A 144 -7.48 8.49 12.21
C PRO A 144 -7.89 7.04 12.38
N GLN A 145 -9.12 6.67 11.98
CA GLN A 145 -9.59 5.29 12.05
C GLN A 145 -8.84 4.37 11.09
N THR A 146 -8.56 4.82 9.86
CA THR A 146 -7.73 4.08 8.90
C THR A 146 -6.32 3.86 9.46
N MET A 147 -5.70 4.89 10.06
CA MET A 147 -4.37 4.80 10.66
C MET A 147 -4.35 3.81 11.85
N LYS A 148 -5.36 3.87 12.70
CA LYS A 148 -5.50 2.95 13.84
C LYS A 148 -5.56 1.50 13.38
N ARG A 149 -6.42 1.19 12.41
CA ARG A 149 -6.55 -0.15 11.82
C ARG A 149 -5.26 -0.58 11.11
N LEU A 150 -4.64 0.31 10.35
CA LEU A 150 -3.38 0.01 9.66
C LEU A 150 -2.28 -0.35 10.66
N ARG A 151 -2.11 0.45 11.71
CA ARG A 151 -1.12 0.19 12.77
C ARG A 151 -1.38 -1.14 13.45
N LEU A 152 -2.62 -1.44 13.83
CA LEU A 152 -3.00 -2.73 14.42
C LEU A 152 -2.57 -3.91 13.52
N LEU A 153 -2.87 -3.84 12.23
CA LEU A 153 -2.55 -4.91 11.27
C LEU A 153 -1.04 -5.08 11.07
N LEU A 154 -0.28 -3.98 11.03
CA LEU A 154 1.17 -4.05 10.87
C LEU A 154 1.87 -4.49 12.17
N THR A 155 1.31 -4.16 13.33
CA THR A 155 1.78 -4.70 14.63
C THR A 155 1.51 -6.21 14.71
N MET A 156 0.29 -6.65 14.33
CA MET A 156 -0.02 -8.08 14.25
C MET A 156 0.94 -8.81 13.30
N LEU A 157 1.28 -8.21 12.16
CA LEU A 157 2.25 -8.77 11.22
C LEU A 157 3.62 -8.94 11.87
N ALA A 158 4.11 -7.90 12.56
CA ALA A 158 5.41 -7.91 13.21
C ALA A 158 5.51 -8.95 14.34
N GLU A 159 4.42 -9.15 15.10
CA GLU A 159 4.39 -10.03 16.28
C GLU A 159 4.01 -11.48 15.95
N ARG A 160 3.10 -11.71 14.99
CA ARG A 160 2.49 -13.00 14.72
C ARG A 160 2.80 -13.54 13.33
N GLY A 161 3.46 -12.76 12.50
CA GLY A 161 3.87 -13.13 11.15
C GLY A 161 2.74 -13.13 10.11
N GLU A 162 3.11 -13.28 8.85
CA GLU A 162 2.19 -13.20 7.71
C GLU A 162 1.04 -14.23 7.78
N LYS A 163 1.31 -15.46 8.26
CA LYS A 163 0.30 -16.53 8.24
C LYS A 163 -0.93 -16.15 9.07
N GLU A 164 -0.70 -15.67 10.29
CA GLU A 164 -1.77 -15.29 11.21
C GLU A 164 -2.45 -14.00 10.74
N THR A 165 -1.68 -13.01 10.32
CA THR A 165 -2.21 -11.75 9.80
C THR A 165 -3.12 -11.97 8.59
N PHE A 166 -2.72 -12.75 7.60
CA PHE A 166 -3.57 -13.03 6.44
C PHE A 166 -4.78 -13.88 6.77
N ARG A 167 -4.70 -14.76 7.79
CA ARG A 167 -5.88 -15.50 8.28
C ARG A 167 -6.91 -14.54 8.88
N PHE A 168 -6.48 -13.62 9.72
CA PHE A 168 -7.34 -12.58 10.30
C PHE A 168 -7.95 -11.70 9.20
N LEU A 169 -7.14 -11.16 8.29
CA LEU A 169 -7.62 -10.34 7.17
C LEU A 169 -8.63 -11.08 6.29
N ARG A 170 -8.47 -12.38 6.09
CA ARG A 170 -9.46 -13.20 5.39
C ARG A 170 -10.80 -13.27 6.12
N GLY A 171 -10.78 -13.39 7.45
CA GLY A 171 -11.98 -13.32 8.28
C GLY A 171 -12.69 -11.97 8.14
N VAL A 172 -11.94 -10.89 8.25
CA VAL A 172 -12.45 -9.52 8.06
C VAL A 172 -13.08 -9.33 6.68
N VAL A 173 -12.40 -9.76 5.60
CA VAL A 173 -12.88 -9.56 4.23
C VAL A 173 -14.09 -10.40 3.89
N LEU A 174 -14.10 -11.70 4.27
CA LEU A 174 -15.13 -12.66 3.84
C LEU A 174 -16.30 -12.78 4.81
N LYS A 175 -16.07 -12.54 6.10
CA LYS A 175 -17.07 -12.73 7.14
C LYS A 175 -17.49 -11.44 7.85
N GLY A 176 -16.82 -10.30 7.55
CA GLY A 176 -17.06 -9.04 8.25
C GLY A 176 -16.63 -9.08 9.72
N GLU A 177 -15.63 -9.90 10.06
CA GLU A 177 -15.11 -9.97 11.43
C GLU A 177 -14.63 -8.57 11.87
N PRO A 178 -15.05 -8.07 13.04
CA PRO A 178 -14.66 -6.74 13.50
C PRO A 178 -13.17 -6.72 13.87
N PHE A 179 -12.54 -5.55 13.76
CA PHE A 179 -11.26 -5.30 14.39
C PHE A 179 -11.42 -5.38 15.91
N ALA A 180 -10.46 -5.94 16.63
CA ALA A 180 -10.55 -6.23 18.06
C ALA A 180 -10.95 -5.02 18.94
N GLU A 181 -10.69 -3.81 18.46
CA GLU A 181 -11.03 -2.55 19.14
C GLU A 181 -12.44 -2.02 18.80
N GLU A 182 -13.16 -2.67 17.89
CA GLU A 182 -14.56 -2.36 17.53
C GLU A 182 -15.54 -3.29 18.25
N GLN A 183 -15.05 -4.23 19.07
CA GLN A 183 -15.90 -5.03 19.92
C GLN A 183 -16.46 -4.15 21.05
N PRO A 184 -17.79 -4.10 21.23
CA PRO A 184 -18.35 -3.43 22.38
C PRO A 184 -17.73 -4.05 23.64
N THR A 185 -17.20 -3.20 24.51
CA THR A 185 -16.79 -3.58 25.87
C THR A 185 -18.00 -4.26 26.55
N PRO A 186 -17.82 -5.45 27.15
CA PRO A 186 -18.89 -6.15 27.83
C PRO A 186 -19.49 -5.35 28.95
#